data_76c05166471c28f320f461e93332481d
#
_entry.id   76c05166471c28f320f461e93332481d
#
_cell.length_a   1.000
_cell.length_b   1.000
_cell.length_c   1.000
_cell.angle_alpha   90.00
_cell.angle_beta   90.00
_cell.angle_gamma   90.00
#
_symmetry.space_group_name_H-M   'P 1'
#
loop_
_entity.id
_entity.type
_entity.pdbx_description
1 polymer ?
#
loop_
_entity_poly.entity_id
_entity_poly.type
_entity_poly.pdbx_seq_one_letter_code
_entity_poly.pdbx_strand_id
1 'polypeptide(L)'
;MNKILIALILLLSFPAFASAFCFEQAGAEYGVSPGLLWSIAKVESGFVPQAVNWNPNGTYDYGLMQINSGWARRLGASVWRSLGDPCTNVKVGAWILAQCVQRFGYTWEAVGCYNASNERKRQEYARKVYAVFKRYFRRH
;
A
#
# COMPACT_ATOMS: atom_id res chain seq x y z
N MET A 1 -46.39 15.49 -36.23
CA MET A 1 -45.64 16.18 -35.19
C MET A 1 -44.78 15.14 -34.47
N ASN A 2 -43.49 15.09 -34.85
CA ASN A 2 -42.56 14.11 -34.27
C ASN A 2 -42.02 14.65 -32.94
N LYS A 3 -42.36 13.96 -31.85
CA LYS A 3 -41.75 14.21 -30.55
C LYS A 3 -40.41 13.50 -30.46
N ILE A 4 -39.34 14.27 -30.60
CA ILE A 4 -37.97 13.78 -30.38
C ILE A 4 -37.79 13.61 -28.87
N LEU A 5 -37.71 12.35 -28.41
CA LEU A 5 -37.36 12.01 -27.02
C LEU A 5 -35.85 12.15 -26.87
N ILE A 6 -35.39 13.23 -26.26
CA ILE A 6 -33.99 13.40 -25.88
C ILE A 6 -33.78 12.56 -24.63
N ALA A 7 -33.15 11.38 -24.81
CA ALA A 7 -32.68 10.59 -23.69
C ALA A 7 -31.47 11.26 -23.05
N LEU A 8 -31.66 11.84 -21.87
CA LEU A 8 -30.60 12.42 -21.04
C LEU A 8 -29.78 11.27 -20.44
N ILE A 9 -28.64 10.96 -21.07
CA ILE A 9 -27.69 10.01 -20.52
C ILE A 9 -26.99 10.70 -19.35
N LEU A 10 -27.41 10.38 -18.11
CA LEU A 10 -26.65 10.74 -16.91
C LEU A 10 -25.36 9.91 -16.90
N LEU A 11 -24.26 10.52 -17.32
CA LEU A 11 -22.92 10.01 -17.07
C LEU A 11 -22.67 10.12 -15.57
N LEU A 12 -22.85 9.01 -14.86
CA LEU A 12 -22.41 8.86 -13.48
C LEU A 12 -20.88 8.93 -13.47
N SER A 13 -20.35 10.11 -13.24
CA SER A 13 -18.92 10.30 -12.98
C SER A 13 -18.62 9.66 -11.63
N PHE A 14 -18.15 8.39 -11.64
CA PHE A 14 -17.53 7.82 -10.46
C PHE A 14 -16.28 8.64 -10.13
N PRO A 15 -16.10 9.09 -8.88
CA PRO A 15 -14.91 9.85 -8.52
C PRO A 15 -13.66 9.01 -8.74
N ALA A 16 -12.78 9.48 -9.60
CA ALA A 16 -11.52 8.82 -9.99
C ALA A 16 -10.47 8.75 -8.86
N PHE A 17 -10.85 8.97 -7.61
CA PHE A 17 -9.93 8.96 -6.46
C PHE A 17 -9.45 7.55 -6.05
N ALA A 18 -10.11 6.47 -6.47
CA ALA A 18 -9.68 5.11 -6.16
C ALA A 18 -8.50 4.62 -7.01
N SER A 19 -8.20 5.30 -8.13
CA SER A 19 -7.17 4.87 -9.10
C SER A 19 -5.77 5.45 -8.87
N ALA A 20 -5.62 6.48 -8.04
CA ALA A 20 -4.36 7.24 -7.94
C ALA A 20 -3.20 6.43 -7.35
N PHE A 21 -3.47 5.42 -6.51
CA PHE A 21 -2.44 4.65 -5.80
C PHE A 21 -2.36 3.18 -6.21
N CYS A 22 -3.16 2.72 -7.17
CA CYS A 22 -3.20 1.37 -7.76
C CYS A 22 -3.14 0.19 -6.77
N PHE A 23 -3.81 0.28 -5.62
CA PHE A 23 -3.85 -0.79 -4.62
C PHE A 23 -4.43 -2.09 -5.18
N GLU A 24 -5.49 -2.03 -5.97
CA GLU A 24 -6.12 -3.19 -6.61
C GLU A 24 -5.17 -3.87 -7.59
N GLN A 25 -4.50 -3.10 -8.43
CA GLN A 25 -3.53 -3.62 -9.40
C GLN A 25 -2.34 -4.27 -8.67
N ALA A 26 -1.77 -3.61 -7.68
CA ALA A 26 -0.66 -4.14 -6.90
C ALA A 26 -1.06 -5.40 -6.13
N GLY A 27 -2.26 -5.41 -5.54
CA GLY A 27 -2.81 -6.57 -4.85
C GLY A 27 -2.97 -7.78 -5.77
N ALA A 28 -3.51 -7.57 -6.97
CA ALA A 28 -3.65 -8.63 -7.98
C ALA A 28 -2.29 -9.15 -8.47
N GLU A 29 -1.31 -8.26 -8.69
CA GLU A 29 0.02 -8.61 -9.17
C GLU A 29 0.82 -9.46 -8.16
N TYR A 30 0.70 -9.17 -6.88
CA TYR A 30 1.50 -9.83 -5.82
C TYR A 30 0.70 -10.77 -4.91
N GLY A 31 -0.59 -11.00 -5.18
CA GLY A 31 -1.42 -11.91 -4.41
C GLY A 31 -1.69 -11.46 -2.97
N VAL A 32 -1.80 -10.15 -2.74
CA VAL A 32 -2.10 -9.57 -1.43
C VAL A 32 -3.36 -8.71 -1.47
N SER A 33 -4.05 -8.60 -0.33
CA SER A 33 -5.30 -7.82 -0.26
C SER A 33 -5.06 -6.34 -0.54
N PRO A 34 -5.79 -5.71 -1.49
CA PRO A 34 -5.76 -4.27 -1.71
C PRO A 34 -6.12 -3.47 -0.45
N GLY A 35 -7.11 -3.94 0.32
CA GLY A 35 -7.49 -3.31 1.59
C GLY A 35 -6.39 -3.37 2.64
N LEU A 36 -5.57 -4.43 2.64
CA LEU A 36 -4.41 -4.53 3.50
C LEU A 36 -3.31 -3.54 3.08
N LEU A 37 -3.02 -3.42 1.78
CA LEU A 37 -2.07 -2.44 1.24
C LEU A 37 -2.50 -1.00 1.56
N TRP A 38 -3.79 -0.70 1.41
CA TRP A 38 -4.37 0.58 1.80
C TRP A 38 -4.17 0.87 3.29
N SER A 39 -4.39 -0.14 4.15
CA SER A 39 -4.23 -0.01 5.60
C SER A 39 -2.78 0.22 6.00
N ILE A 40 -1.83 -0.44 5.34
CA ILE A 40 -0.39 -0.22 5.51
C ILE A 40 -0.04 1.21 5.09
N ALA A 41 -0.44 1.67 3.91
CA ALA A 41 -0.17 3.03 3.45
C ALA A 41 -0.73 4.10 4.42
N LYS A 42 -1.91 3.84 4.98
CA LYS A 42 -2.50 4.71 6.00
C LYS A 42 -1.63 4.82 7.25
N VAL A 43 -1.12 3.68 7.73
CA VAL A 43 -0.25 3.62 8.93
C VAL A 43 1.12 4.24 8.63
N GLU A 44 1.70 3.97 7.45
CA GLU A 44 3.06 4.37 7.10
C GLU A 44 3.20 5.87 6.86
N SER A 45 2.38 6.43 6.00
CA SER A 45 2.52 7.83 5.57
C SER A 45 1.26 8.67 5.73
N GLY A 46 0.12 8.07 6.09
CA GLY A 46 -1.17 8.75 6.01
C GLY A 46 -1.52 9.16 4.58
N PHE A 47 -1.08 8.39 3.59
CA PHE A 47 -1.24 8.65 2.15
C PHE A 47 -0.43 9.84 1.62
N VAL A 48 0.73 10.15 2.21
CA VAL A 48 1.63 11.18 1.71
C VAL A 48 2.67 10.58 0.75
N PRO A 49 2.58 10.79 -0.58
CA PRO A 49 3.44 10.12 -1.56
C PRO A 49 4.92 10.48 -1.46
N GLN A 50 5.23 11.65 -0.94
CA GLN A 50 6.60 12.18 -0.83
C GLN A 50 7.14 12.14 0.61
N ALA A 51 6.51 11.38 1.51
CA ALA A 51 6.94 11.27 2.90
C ALA A 51 8.37 10.70 2.99
N VAL A 52 9.21 11.33 3.79
CA VAL A 52 10.57 10.85 4.10
C VAL A 52 10.77 10.85 5.61
N ASN A 53 11.15 9.71 6.17
CA ASN A 53 11.45 9.57 7.59
C ASN A 53 12.84 8.96 7.77
N TRP A 54 13.72 9.68 8.47
CA TRP A 54 15.07 9.22 8.77
C TRP A 54 15.10 8.33 10.00
N ASN A 55 15.87 7.25 9.92
CA ASN A 55 16.06 6.31 11.01
C ASN A 55 17.40 6.55 11.72
N PRO A 56 17.53 6.21 13.02
CA PRO A 56 18.77 6.41 13.78
C PRO A 56 20.00 5.69 13.20
N ASN A 57 19.77 4.59 12.43
CA ASN A 57 20.84 3.81 11.80
C ASN A 57 21.34 4.40 10.46
N GLY A 58 20.90 5.61 10.09
CA GLY A 58 21.27 6.28 8.86
C GLY A 58 20.47 5.86 7.61
N THR A 59 19.55 4.91 7.73
CA THR A 59 18.60 4.61 6.66
C THR A 59 17.44 5.61 6.69
N TYR A 60 16.65 5.64 5.61
CA TYR A 60 15.41 6.40 5.56
C TYR A 60 14.30 5.60 4.88
N ASP A 61 13.08 5.95 5.19
CA ASP A 61 11.88 5.37 4.62
C ASP A 61 11.23 6.38 3.69
N TYR A 62 10.84 5.94 2.49
CA TYR A 62 10.39 6.84 1.44
C TYR A 62 9.03 6.47 0.85
N GLY A 63 8.22 7.50 0.69
CA GLY A 63 6.99 7.47 -0.09
C GLY A 63 5.78 6.92 0.64
N LEU A 64 4.75 6.61 -0.14
CA LEU A 64 3.42 6.21 0.34
C LEU A 64 3.47 5.01 1.30
N MET A 65 4.26 4.00 0.95
CA MET A 65 4.43 2.74 1.69
C MET A 65 5.68 2.72 2.56
N GLN A 66 6.42 3.84 2.67
CA GLN A 66 7.63 3.98 3.50
C GLN A 66 8.68 2.90 3.22
N ILE A 67 9.10 2.81 1.95
CA ILE A 67 10.12 1.85 1.52
C ILE A 67 11.48 2.25 2.08
N ASN A 68 12.08 1.36 2.89
CA ASN A 68 13.39 1.62 3.51
C ASN A 68 14.52 1.63 2.49
N SER A 69 15.46 2.57 2.64
CA SER A 69 16.61 2.72 1.73
C SER A 69 17.52 1.49 1.68
N GLY A 70 17.47 0.60 2.66
CA GLY A 70 18.14 -0.69 2.63
C GLY A 70 17.73 -1.60 1.46
N TRP A 71 16.55 -1.39 0.88
CA TRP A 71 16.08 -2.11 -0.29
C TRP A 71 16.69 -1.64 -1.61
N ALA A 72 17.31 -0.45 -1.65
CA ALA A 72 17.77 0.19 -2.89
C ALA A 72 18.66 -0.72 -3.75
N ARG A 73 19.61 -1.42 -3.13
CA ARG A 73 20.50 -2.34 -3.85
C ARG A 73 19.75 -3.53 -4.46
N ARG A 74 18.77 -4.09 -3.76
CA ARG A 74 17.99 -5.24 -4.21
C ARG A 74 16.97 -4.87 -5.28
N LEU A 75 16.39 -3.68 -5.20
CA LEU A 75 15.45 -3.15 -6.18
C LEU A 75 16.14 -2.69 -7.47
N GLY A 76 17.40 -2.27 -7.37
CA GLY A 76 18.13 -1.67 -8.47
C GLY A 76 17.84 -0.19 -8.67
N ALA A 77 18.77 0.53 -9.30
CA ALA A 77 18.73 1.97 -9.41
C ALA A 77 17.52 2.52 -10.19
N SER A 78 17.03 1.80 -11.18
CA SER A 78 15.86 2.22 -11.97
C SER A 78 14.60 2.25 -11.13
N VAL A 79 14.28 1.14 -10.44
CA VAL A 79 13.10 1.04 -9.57
C VAL A 79 13.22 2.02 -8.41
N TRP A 80 14.39 2.09 -7.77
CA TRP A 80 14.61 3.00 -6.65
C TRP A 80 14.31 4.47 -7.02
N ARG A 81 14.80 4.94 -8.17
CA ARG A 81 14.51 6.32 -8.66
C ARG A 81 13.05 6.55 -8.99
N SER A 82 12.29 5.49 -9.27
CA SER A 82 10.86 5.57 -9.63
C SER A 82 9.93 5.55 -8.41
N LEU A 83 10.44 5.39 -7.18
CA LEU A 83 9.62 5.30 -5.96
C LEU A 83 8.83 6.56 -5.63
N GLY A 84 9.15 7.70 -6.27
CA GLY A 84 8.35 8.92 -6.18
C GLY A 84 6.98 8.81 -6.86
N ASP A 85 6.84 7.90 -7.82
CA ASP A 85 5.55 7.54 -8.38
C ASP A 85 4.76 6.70 -7.36
N PRO A 86 3.55 7.14 -6.95
CA PRO A 86 2.78 6.45 -5.92
C PRO A 86 2.44 5.00 -6.28
N CYS A 87 2.10 4.74 -7.54
CA CYS A 87 1.78 3.39 -7.99
C CYS A 87 2.99 2.46 -7.91
N THR A 88 4.17 2.92 -8.36
CA THR A 88 5.43 2.17 -8.21
C THR A 88 5.75 1.90 -6.74
N ASN A 89 5.56 2.89 -5.88
CA ASN A 89 5.79 2.76 -4.44
C ASN A 89 4.88 1.69 -3.81
N VAL A 90 3.59 1.69 -4.15
CA VAL A 90 2.63 0.68 -3.69
C VAL A 90 2.98 -0.72 -4.23
N LYS A 91 3.37 -0.85 -5.48
CA LYS A 91 3.80 -2.15 -6.05
C LYS A 91 5.03 -2.70 -5.34
N VAL A 92 6.02 -1.86 -5.05
CA VAL A 92 7.19 -2.28 -4.26
C VAL A 92 6.78 -2.68 -2.84
N GLY A 93 5.90 -1.94 -2.19
CA GLY A 93 5.36 -2.32 -0.88
C GLY A 93 4.62 -3.66 -0.92
N ALA A 94 3.80 -3.89 -1.95
CA ALA A 94 3.10 -5.16 -2.15
C ALA A 94 4.09 -6.34 -2.36
N TRP A 95 5.15 -6.12 -3.13
CA TRP A 95 6.21 -7.11 -3.32
C TRP A 95 6.94 -7.43 -2.00
N ILE A 96 7.25 -6.43 -1.16
CA ILE A 96 7.85 -6.64 0.16
C ILE A 96 6.91 -7.45 1.06
N LEU A 97 5.62 -7.08 1.11
CA LEU A 97 4.62 -7.82 1.87
C LEU A 97 4.48 -9.26 1.39
N ALA A 98 4.50 -9.49 0.07
CA ALA A 98 4.44 -10.84 -0.50
C ALA A 98 5.61 -11.71 -0.04
N GLN A 99 6.80 -11.17 0.14
CA GLN A 99 7.94 -11.91 0.69
C GLN A 99 7.74 -12.26 2.16
N CYS A 100 7.14 -11.37 2.94
CA CYS A 100 6.73 -11.68 4.31
C CYS A 100 5.67 -12.79 4.35
N VAL A 101 4.72 -12.78 3.41
CA VAL A 101 3.70 -13.84 3.27
C VAL A 101 4.35 -15.18 2.90
N GLN A 102 5.35 -15.20 2.04
CA GLN A 102 6.11 -16.42 1.73
C GLN A 102 6.80 -17.01 2.97
N ARG A 103 7.26 -16.16 3.86
CA ARG A 103 7.96 -16.57 5.08
C ARG A 103 7.03 -16.98 6.22
N PHE A 104 5.94 -16.26 6.44
CA PHE A 104 5.07 -16.40 7.61
C PHE A 104 3.66 -16.90 7.28
N GLY A 105 3.37 -17.22 6.00
CA GLY A 105 2.02 -17.47 5.53
C GLY A 105 1.18 -16.19 5.45
N TYR A 106 -0.07 -16.32 5.03
CA TYR A 106 -1.01 -15.18 4.95
C TYR A 106 -1.59 -14.89 6.35
N THR A 107 -0.80 -14.28 7.21
CA THR A 107 -1.06 -14.06 8.63
C THR A 107 -0.76 -12.63 9.06
N TRP A 108 -1.20 -12.24 10.23
CA TRP A 108 -0.83 -10.94 10.84
C TRP A 108 0.66 -10.88 11.20
N GLU A 109 1.32 -12.02 11.38
CA GLU A 109 2.77 -12.10 11.53
C GLU A 109 3.49 -11.62 10.26
N ALA A 110 2.99 -11.99 9.08
CA ALA A 110 3.51 -11.48 7.80
C ALA A 110 3.32 -9.95 7.67
N VAL A 111 2.20 -9.42 8.14
CA VAL A 111 1.98 -7.96 8.18
C VAL A 111 3.01 -7.28 9.10
N GLY A 112 3.25 -7.85 10.27
CA GLY A 112 4.28 -7.37 11.19
C GLY A 112 5.68 -7.38 10.58
N CYS A 113 6.01 -8.41 9.84
CA CYS A 113 7.28 -8.58 9.12
C CYS A 113 7.56 -7.44 8.13
N TYR A 114 6.54 -6.81 7.56
CA TYR A 114 6.69 -5.66 6.67
C TYR A 114 7.52 -4.54 7.32
N ASN A 115 7.33 -4.28 8.61
CA ASN A 115 7.98 -3.18 9.32
C ASN A 115 9.19 -3.63 10.17
N ALA A 116 9.19 -4.85 10.72
CA ALA A 116 10.17 -5.23 11.73
C ALA A 116 10.62 -6.69 11.67
N SER A 117 11.89 -6.92 12.02
CA SER A 117 12.46 -8.26 12.19
C SER A 117 12.21 -8.83 13.59
N ASN A 118 12.13 -7.98 14.61
CA ASN A 118 11.91 -8.37 16.01
C ASN A 118 10.44 -8.71 16.25
N GLU A 119 10.17 -9.85 16.91
CA GLU A 119 8.82 -10.37 17.13
C GLU A 119 7.89 -9.38 17.86
N ARG A 120 8.35 -8.77 18.94
CA ARG A 120 7.54 -7.79 19.69
C ARG A 120 7.14 -6.60 18.81
N LYS A 121 8.09 -6.07 18.03
CA LYS A 121 7.81 -4.96 17.11
C LYS A 121 6.90 -5.39 15.97
N ARG A 122 7.02 -6.63 15.46
CA ARG A 122 6.09 -7.18 14.46
C ARG A 122 4.66 -7.20 14.99
N GLN A 123 4.47 -7.69 16.21
CA GLN A 123 3.15 -7.73 16.84
C GLN A 123 2.56 -6.33 17.08
N GLU A 124 3.37 -5.39 17.54
CA GLU A 124 2.96 -3.98 17.73
C GLU A 124 2.52 -3.34 16.41
N TYR A 125 3.28 -3.54 15.35
CA TYR A 125 2.95 -3.02 14.03
C TYR A 125 1.69 -3.69 13.44
N ALA A 126 1.62 -5.01 13.51
CA ALA A 126 0.45 -5.76 13.03
C ALA A 126 -0.85 -5.28 13.70
N ARG A 127 -0.83 -4.99 15.01
CA ARG A 127 -1.99 -4.42 15.72
C ARG A 127 -2.40 -3.06 15.18
N LYS A 128 -1.46 -2.19 14.84
CA LYS A 128 -1.75 -0.87 14.25
C LYS A 128 -2.44 -1.02 12.90
N VAL A 129 -1.91 -1.86 12.03
CA VAL A 129 -2.50 -2.12 10.71
C VAL A 129 -3.87 -2.80 10.85
N TYR A 130 -4.00 -3.78 11.75
CA TYR A 130 -5.27 -4.45 12.01
C TYR A 130 -6.37 -3.49 12.47
N ALA A 131 -6.05 -2.55 13.35
CA ALA A 131 -7.00 -1.56 13.83
C ALA A 131 -7.56 -0.70 12.68
N VAL A 132 -6.68 -0.29 11.74
CA VAL A 132 -7.09 0.43 10.54
C VAL A 132 -7.91 -0.47 9.62
N PHE A 133 -7.42 -1.67 9.33
CA PHE A 133 -8.12 -2.62 8.45
C PHE A 133 -9.52 -2.95 8.97
N LYS A 134 -9.65 -3.27 10.24
CA LYS A 134 -10.94 -3.55 10.89
C LYS A 134 -11.92 -2.38 10.77
N ARG A 135 -11.44 -1.17 10.96
CA ARG A 135 -12.28 0.04 10.91
C ARG A 135 -12.87 0.29 9.53
N TYR A 136 -12.11 0.06 8.47
CA TYR A 136 -12.48 0.47 7.10
C TYR A 136 -12.98 -0.66 6.21
N PHE A 137 -12.56 -1.90 6.45
CA PHE A 137 -12.84 -3.03 5.54
C PHE A 137 -13.62 -4.19 6.17
N ARG A 138 -13.60 -4.33 7.49
CA ARG A 138 -14.38 -5.36 8.15
C ARG A 138 -15.77 -4.81 8.45
N ARG A 139 -16.69 -4.95 7.50
CA ARG A 139 -18.12 -4.81 7.76
C ARG A 139 -18.62 -6.13 8.36
N HIS A 140 -19.40 -6.01 9.41
CA HIS A 140 -20.08 -7.13 10.08
C HIS A 140 -21.11 -7.76 9.15
#